data_8abf6bea6be51d06e29cb3aea4df3799
#
_entry.id   8abf6bea6be51d06e29cb3aea4df3799
#
_cell.length_a   1.000
_cell.length_b   1.000
_cell.length_c   1.000
_cell.angle_alpha   90.00
_cell.angle_beta   90.00
_cell.angle_gamma   90.00
#
_symmetry.space_group_name_H-M   'P 1'
#
loop_
_entity.id
_entity.type
_entity.pdbx_description
1 polymer ?
#
loop_
_entity_poly.entity_id
_entity_poly.type
_entity_poly.pdbx_seq_one_letter_code
_entity_poly.pdbx_strand_id
1 'polypeptide(L)'
;MNYEYRYLMEYLPKRYSATMKQENDREVIYDFKNGYCSLSLMNTIVECIKEIKNEIGGYNWRVCFIPASTHHKTASRYQKLATFIEKETGIACDYHTILPIQDQESGHITGKKTNPAENFNIKTSDVAGKNIILIDDVITRGMTYVHTTNKLINNGANMVKGLFLAKTINPDWVRHSA
;
A
#
# COMPACT_ATOMS: atom_id res chain seq x y z
N MET A 1 3.19 13.67 14.17
CA MET A 1 2.96 12.24 13.90
C MET A 1 4.08 11.75 12.99
N ASN A 2 4.69 10.62 13.29
CA ASN A 2 5.78 10.07 12.46
C ASN A 2 5.18 9.07 11.46
N TYR A 3 5.29 9.36 10.14
CA TYR A 3 4.75 8.51 9.07
C TYR A 3 5.83 7.54 8.59
N GLU A 4 6.04 6.48 9.36
CA GLU A 4 7.06 5.47 9.05
C GLU A 4 6.55 4.44 8.05
N TYR A 5 7.41 4.09 7.10
CA TYR A 5 7.11 3.07 6.10
C TYR A 5 8.37 2.34 5.64
N ARG A 6 8.14 1.16 5.05
CA ARG A 6 9.14 0.37 4.32
C ARG A 6 8.72 0.18 2.87
N TYR A 7 9.67 -0.13 2.03
CA TYR A 7 9.42 -0.51 0.64
C TYR A 7 10.39 -1.61 0.22
N LEU A 8 9.97 -2.45 -0.74
CA LEU A 8 10.72 -3.64 -1.16
C LEU A 8 11.65 -3.36 -2.32
N MET A 9 11.29 -2.44 -3.22
CA MET A 9 12.07 -2.10 -4.42
C MET A 9 11.94 -0.62 -4.80
N GLU A 10 12.74 -0.19 -5.77
CA GLU A 10 12.66 1.15 -6.33
C GLU A 10 11.85 1.15 -7.63
N TYR A 11 11.03 2.17 -7.83
CA TYR A 11 10.25 2.38 -9.05
C TYR A 11 10.74 3.60 -9.81
N LEU A 12 11.40 3.37 -10.95
CA LEU A 12 11.77 4.44 -11.87
C LEU A 12 10.63 4.69 -12.87
N PRO A 13 10.04 5.91 -12.94
CA PRO A 13 8.93 6.19 -13.87
C PRO A 13 9.28 5.91 -15.33
N LYS A 14 8.29 5.45 -16.12
CA LYS A 14 8.47 5.05 -17.54
C LYS A 14 9.08 6.12 -18.45
N ARG A 15 8.92 7.39 -18.12
CA ARG A 15 9.48 8.51 -18.88
C ARG A 15 11.02 8.55 -18.88
N TYR A 16 11.67 7.74 -18.04
CA TYR A 16 13.13 7.65 -17.96
C TYR A 16 13.61 6.33 -18.53
N SER A 17 14.77 6.34 -19.21
CA SER A 17 15.45 5.12 -19.62
C SER A 17 15.84 4.29 -18.39
N ALA A 18 15.65 2.99 -18.47
CA ALA A 18 15.85 2.08 -17.36
C ALA A 18 16.87 1.00 -17.68
N THR A 19 17.55 0.52 -16.66
CA THR A 19 18.34 -0.71 -16.73
C THR A 19 17.41 -1.94 -16.77
N MET A 20 17.95 -3.09 -17.14
CA MET A 20 17.17 -4.35 -17.13
C MET A 20 16.53 -4.63 -15.77
N LYS A 21 17.25 -4.39 -14.66
CA LYS A 21 16.70 -4.54 -13.30
C LYS A 21 15.50 -3.61 -13.09
N GLN A 22 15.61 -2.35 -13.47
CA GLN A 22 14.54 -1.36 -13.30
C GLN A 22 13.32 -1.67 -14.17
N GLU A 23 13.52 -2.25 -15.37
CA GLU A 23 12.39 -2.73 -16.19
C GLU A 23 11.68 -3.92 -15.51
N ASN A 24 12.43 -4.89 -14.97
CA ASN A 24 11.86 -6.00 -14.21
C ASN A 24 11.07 -5.50 -12.97
N ASP A 25 11.62 -4.53 -12.23
CA ASP A 25 10.92 -3.92 -11.10
C ASP A 25 9.61 -3.22 -11.54
N ARG A 26 9.59 -2.57 -12.72
CA ARG A 26 8.37 -1.99 -13.31
C ARG A 26 7.33 -3.07 -13.65
N GLU A 27 7.76 -4.18 -14.26
CA GLU A 27 6.88 -5.29 -14.61
C GLU A 27 6.21 -5.88 -13.37
N VAL A 28 6.98 -6.12 -12.31
CA VAL A 28 6.43 -6.59 -11.02
C VAL A 28 5.32 -5.67 -10.51
N ILE A 29 5.50 -4.35 -10.59
CA ILE A 29 4.49 -3.39 -10.14
C ILE A 29 3.26 -3.38 -11.05
N TYR A 30 3.44 -3.50 -12.37
CA TYR A 30 2.30 -3.57 -13.30
C TYR A 30 1.51 -4.86 -13.12
N ASP A 31 2.17 -5.99 -12.99
CA ASP A 31 1.54 -7.27 -12.71
C ASP A 31 0.72 -7.21 -11.42
N PHE A 32 1.31 -6.67 -10.37
CA PHE A 32 0.60 -6.50 -9.10
C PHE A 32 -0.64 -5.61 -9.24
N LYS A 33 -0.54 -4.48 -9.94
CA LYS A 33 -1.69 -3.59 -10.23
C LYS A 33 -2.79 -4.29 -11.00
N ASN A 34 -2.44 -5.26 -11.83
CA ASN A 34 -3.37 -6.08 -12.61
C ASN A 34 -3.88 -7.32 -11.87
N GLY A 35 -3.53 -7.47 -10.58
CA GLY A 35 -4.01 -8.58 -9.74
C GLY A 35 -3.11 -9.82 -9.75
N TYR A 36 -1.93 -9.76 -10.38
CA TYR A 36 -0.96 -10.85 -10.32
C TYR A 36 0.12 -10.56 -9.28
N CYS A 37 0.21 -11.42 -8.28
CA CYS A 37 1.26 -11.40 -7.26
C CYS A 37 1.95 -12.77 -7.24
N SER A 38 3.24 -12.81 -7.58
CA SER A 38 4.00 -14.04 -7.57
C SER A 38 4.18 -14.59 -6.15
N LEU A 39 4.36 -15.90 -6.00
CA LEU A 39 4.61 -16.52 -4.70
C LEU A 39 5.86 -15.94 -4.02
N SER A 40 6.92 -15.66 -4.78
CA SER A 40 8.13 -15.02 -4.27
C SER A 40 7.84 -13.65 -3.68
N LEU A 41 7.09 -12.81 -4.38
CA LEU A 41 6.69 -11.48 -3.87
C LEU A 41 5.80 -11.58 -2.63
N MET A 42 4.83 -12.51 -2.62
CA MET A 42 3.99 -12.75 -1.44
C MET A 42 4.81 -13.16 -0.22
N ASN A 43 5.80 -14.05 -0.39
CA ASN A 43 6.71 -14.44 0.70
C ASN A 43 7.54 -13.25 1.19
N THR A 44 8.08 -12.42 0.30
CA THR A 44 8.84 -11.22 0.69
C THR A 44 7.96 -10.25 1.51
N ILE A 45 6.71 -10.05 1.11
CA ILE A 45 5.75 -9.22 1.86
C ILE A 45 5.51 -9.80 3.25
N VAL A 46 5.27 -11.11 3.36
CA VAL A 46 5.04 -11.80 4.63
C VAL A 46 6.24 -11.66 5.56
N GLU A 47 7.47 -11.88 5.07
CA GLU A 47 8.68 -11.71 5.89
C GLU A 47 8.84 -10.26 6.38
N CYS A 48 8.60 -9.27 5.52
CA CYS A 48 8.64 -7.87 5.93
C CYS A 48 7.57 -7.53 7.00
N ILE A 49 6.37 -8.12 6.90
CA ILE A 49 5.32 -7.99 7.93
C ILE A 49 5.78 -8.57 9.27
N LYS A 50 6.40 -9.77 9.26
CA LYS A 50 6.94 -10.41 10.46
C LYS A 50 8.05 -9.56 11.10
N GLU A 51 8.95 -9.01 10.29
CA GLU A 51 10.00 -8.11 10.76
C GLU A 51 9.42 -6.86 11.42
N ILE A 52 8.46 -6.16 10.77
CA ILE A 52 7.79 -4.98 11.35
C ILE A 52 7.17 -5.32 12.69
N LYS A 53 6.44 -6.45 12.77
CA LYS A 53 5.82 -6.91 14.02
C LYS A 53 6.85 -7.20 15.11
N ASN A 54 7.94 -7.87 14.77
CA ASN A 54 8.98 -8.24 15.72
C ASN A 54 9.76 -7.03 16.27
N GLU A 55 10.06 -6.04 15.42
CA GLU A 55 10.78 -4.84 15.83
C GLU A 55 9.95 -3.93 16.75
N ILE A 56 8.65 -3.82 16.47
CA ILE A 56 7.77 -2.95 17.24
C ILE A 56 7.22 -3.68 18.47
N GLY A 57 7.02 -5.00 18.36
CA GLY A 57 6.33 -5.79 19.37
C GLY A 57 4.83 -5.51 19.43
N GLY A 58 4.22 -5.82 20.56
CA GLY A 58 2.80 -5.57 20.80
C GLY A 58 1.87 -6.61 20.20
N TYR A 59 0.57 -6.43 20.53
CA TYR A 59 -0.51 -7.32 20.14
C TYR A 59 -1.53 -6.59 19.27
N ASN A 60 -2.57 -7.27 18.85
CA ASN A 60 -3.68 -6.70 18.08
C ASN A 60 -3.25 -6.07 16.74
N TRP A 61 -2.39 -6.75 16.01
CA TRP A 61 -2.01 -6.35 14.66
C TRP A 61 -3.12 -6.67 13.66
N ARG A 62 -3.26 -5.81 12.65
CA ARG A 62 -4.08 -6.02 11.47
C ARG A 62 -3.35 -5.51 10.23
N VAL A 63 -3.50 -6.22 9.12
CA VAL A 63 -3.04 -5.76 7.82
C VAL A 63 -4.23 -5.19 7.05
N CYS A 64 -4.06 -4.00 6.51
CA CYS A 64 -5.04 -3.31 5.66
C CYS A 64 -4.38 -2.87 4.36
N PHE A 65 -5.19 -2.58 3.34
CA PHE A 65 -4.72 -2.13 2.03
C PHE A 65 -5.29 -0.76 1.71
N ILE A 66 -4.49 0.09 1.05
CA ILE A 66 -5.01 1.28 0.39
C ILE A 66 -5.81 0.81 -0.84
N PRO A 67 -7.12 1.10 -0.94
CA PRO A 67 -7.93 0.56 -2.01
C PRO A 67 -7.54 1.14 -3.37
N ALA A 68 -7.72 0.34 -4.43
CA ALA A 68 -7.65 0.81 -5.80
C ALA A 68 -8.87 1.72 -6.12
N SER A 69 -8.93 2.22 -7.35
CA SER A 69 -9.99 3.18 -7.76
C SER A 69 -11.40 2.59 -7.76
N THR A 70 -11.56 1.26 -7.78
CA THR A 70 -12.86 0.59 -7.74
C THR A 70 -12.82 -0.62 -6.79
N HIS A 71 -14.00 -1.05 -6.32
CA HIS A 71 -14.14 -2.28 -5.51
C HIS A 71 -13.59 -3.50 -6.24
N HIS A 72 -13.93 -3.65 -7.54
CA HIS A 72 -13.46 -4.76 -8.35
C HIS A 72 -11.92 -4.79 -8.46
N LYS A 73 -11.28 -3.67 -8.74
CA LYS A 73 -9.81 -3.59 -8.82
C LYS A 73 -9.15 -3.84 -7.47
N THR A 74 -9.77 -3.41 -6.37
CA THR A 74 -9.30 -3.67 -5.01
C THR A 74 -9.32 -5.16 -4.71
N ALA A 75 -10.44 -5.84 -4.99
CA ALA A 75 -10.57 -7.28 -4.81
C ALA A 75 -9.58 -8.05 -5.69
N SER A 76 -9.52 -7.74 -6.98
CA SER A 76 -8.60 -8.39 -7.94
C SER A 76 -7.14 -8.29 -7.48
N ARG A 77 -6.73 -7.14 -6.96
CA ARG A 77 -5.36 -6.88 -6.52
C ARG A 77 -5.00 -7.58 -5.20
N TYR A 78 -5.91 -7.54 -4.22
CA TYR A 78 -5.55 -7.84 -2.85
C TYR A 78 -6.15 -9.14 -2.27
N GLN A 79 -7.20 -9.70 -2.86
CA GLN A 79 -7.89 -10.87 -2.27
C GLN A 79 -6.95 -12.05 -2.03
N LYS A 80 -6.20 -12.46 -3.06
CA LYS A 80 -5.26 -13.58 -2.95
C LYS A 80 -4.13 -13.29 -1.95
N LEU A 81 -3.59 -12.07 -1.99
CA LEU A 81 -2.52 -11.64 -1.09
C LEU A 81 -3.01 -11.58 0.36
N ALA A 82 -4.20 -11.05 0.62
CA ALA A 82 -4.76 -10.97 1.97
C ALA A 82 -4.93 -12.37 2.59
N THR A 83 -5.52 -13.31 1.83
CA THR A 83 -5.67 -14.70 2.27
C THR A 83 -4.31 -15.36 2.56
N PHE A 84 -3.30 -15.08 1.72
CA PHE A 84 -1.97 -15.61 1.92
C PHE A 84 -1.30 -15.03 3.18
N ILE A 85 -1.35 -13.70 3.37
CA ILE A 85 -0.79 -13.04 4.56
C ILE A 85 -1.43 -13.60 5.84
N GLU A 86 -2.76 -13.67 5.89
CA GLU A 86 -3.46 -14.16 7.07
C GLU A 86 -3.06 -15.61 7.41
N LYS A 87 -2.98 -16.47 6.40
CA LYS A 87 -2.54 -17.87 6.55
C LYS A 87 -1.11 -17.97 7.09
N GLU A 88 -0.16 -17.19 6.56
CA GLU A 88 1.27 -17.33 6.87
C GLU A 88 1.71 -16.58 8.14
N THR A 89 0.90 -15.59 8.60
CA THR A 89 1.25 -14.74 9.75
C THR A 89 0.32 -14.90 10.94
N GLY A 90 -0.88 -15.41 10.75
CA GLY A 90 -1.96 -15.42 11.76
C GLY A 90 -2.48 -14.00 12.09
N ILE A 91 -2.07 -12.98 11.34
CA ILE A 91 -2.57 -11.60 11.52
C ILE A 91 -3.81 -11.42 10.65
N ALA A 92 -4.89 -10.92 11.27
CA ALA A 92 -6.11 -10.60 10.52
C ALA A 92 -5.81 -9.66 9.35
N CYS A 93 -6.15 -10.08 8.14
CA CYS A 93 -5.81 -9.39 6.91
C CYS A 93 -6.98 -9.46 5.93
N ASP A 94 -7.55 -8.31 5.58
CA ASP A 94 -8.57 -8.24 4.55
C ASP A 94 -8.50 -6.92 3.79
N TYR A 95 -9.12 -6.90 2.61
CA TYR A 95 -9.19 -5.74 1.73
C TYR A 95 -10.53 -4.99 1.83
N HIS A 96 -11.36 -5.31 2.84
CA HIS A 96 -12.67 -4.67 3.08
C HIS A 96 -12.65 -3.66 4.23
N THR A 97 -11.58 -3.61 5.00
CA THR A 97 -11.43 -2.66 6.12
C THR A 97 -11.43 -1.21 5.64
N ILE A 98 -10.83 -0.95 4.47
CA ILE A 98 -10.83 0.36 3.79
C ILE A 98 -11.43 0.16 2.41
N LEU A 99 -12.52 0.86 2.12
CA LEU A 99 -13.22 0.76 0.84
C LEU A 99 -13.40 2.13 0.20
N PRO A 100 -13.36 2.24 -1.14
CA PRO A 100 -13.78 3.46 -1.81
C PRO A 100 -15.27 3.70 -1.54
N ILE A 101 -15.65 4.97 -1.30
CA ILE A 101 -17.07 5.35 -1.10
C ILE A 101 -17.83 5.25 -2.43
N GLN A 102 -17.16 5.58 -3.52
CA GLN A 102 -17.68 5.48 -4.88
C GLN A 102 -16.60 4.93 -5.79
N ASP A 103 -16.98 4.06 -6.72
CA ASP A 103 -16.09 3.64 -7.77
C ASP A 103 -15.72 4.84 -8.65
N GLN A 104 -14.44 5.21 -8.64
CA GLN A 104 -13.92 6.27 -9.51
C GLN A 104 -13.41 5.62 -10.79
N GLU A 105 -14.12 5.85 -11.90
CA GLU A 105 -13.51 5.69 -13.20
C GLU A 105 -12.36 6.70 -13.30
N SER A 106 -11.19 6.21 -13.77
CA SER A 106 -9.91 6.92 -13.79
C SER A 106 -10.06 8.42 -14.09
N GLY A 107 -9.67 9.25 -13.11
CA GLY A 107 -9.94 10.69 -13.02
C GLY A 107 -9.24 11.58 -14.06
N HIS A 108 -9.46 11.32 -15.35
CA HIS A 108 -9.08 12.26 -16.42
C HIS A 108 -10.16 13.31 -16.74
N ILE A 109 -11.34 13.28 -16.10
CA ILE A 109 -12.49 14.07 -16.55
C ILE A 109 -12.73 15.35 -15.74
N THR A 110 -12.19 15.56 -14.54
CA THR A 110 -12.59 16.71 -13.73
C THR A 110 -11.51 17.68 -13.27
N GLY A 111 -10.26 17.54 -13.64
CA GLY A 111 -9.20 18.53 -13.34
C GLY A 111 -8.98 18.91 -11.85
N LYS A 112 -9.85 18.51 -10.94
CA LYS A 112 -9.70 18.69 -9.49
C LYS A 112 -8.91 17.52 -8.92
N LYS A 113 -7.72 17.79 -8.43
CA LYS A 113 -6.94 16.87 -7.58
C LYS A 113 -7.65 16.74 -6.23
N THR A 114 -8.66 15.90 -6.15
CA THR A 114 -9.25 15.51 -4.87
C THR A 114 -8.28 14.55 -4.15
N ASN A 115 -8.18 14.71 -2.84
CA ASN A 115 -7.42 13.79 -2.01
C ASN A 115 -8.07 12.38 -2.08
N PRO A 116 -7.38 11.35 -2.59
CA PRO A 116 -7.97 10.01 -2.71
C PRO A 116 -8.52 9.45 -1.39
N ALA A 117 -7.89 9.80 -0.26
CA ALA A 117 -8.33 9.32 1.05
C ALA A 117 -9.66 9.94 1.52
N GLU A 118 -10.10 11.07 0.98
CA GLU A 118 -11.44 11.61 1.26
C GLU A 118 -12.53 10.67 0.77
N ASN A 119 -12.23 9.91 -0.27
CA ASN A 119 -13.16 8.95 -0.89
C ASN A 119 -13.08 7.53 -0.27
N PHE A 120 -12.44 7.37 0.89
CA PHE A 120 -12.37 6.08 1.56
C PHE A 120 -13.31 6.03 2.76
N ASN A 121 -14.05 4.93 2.89
CA ASN A 121 -14.75 4.55 4.10
C ASN A 121 -13.91 3.55 4.89
N ILE A 122 -13.83 3.73 6.22
CA ILE A 122 -13.08 2.85 7.13
C ILE A 122 -14.06 2.17 8.07
N LYS A 123 -13.98 0.86 8.15
CA LYS A 123 -14.75 0.07 9.11
C LYS A 123 -14.09 0.18 10.48
N THR A 124 -14.59 1.10 11.31
CA THR A 124 -14.03 1.44 12.62
C THR A 124 -13.85 0.23 13.53
N SER A 125 -14.82 -0.72 13.54
CA SER A 125 -14.72 -1.95 14.34
C SER A 125 -13.48 -2.80 14.04
N ASP A 126 -12.94 -2.69 12.84
CA ASP A 126 -11.79 -3.46 12.39
C ASP A 126 -10.45 -2.78 12.70
N VAL A 127 -10.47 -1.49 13.02
CA VAL A 127 -9.23 -0.70 13.25
C VAL A 127 -9.09 -0.18 14.69
N ALA A 128 -10.18 0.03 15.40
CA ALA A 128 -10.14 0.57 16.76
C ALA A 128 -9.30 -0.33 17.69
N GLY A 129 -8.32 0.27 18.38
CA GLY A 129 -7.39 -0.42 19.27
C GLY A 129 -6.40 -1.35 18.58
N LYS A 130 -6.24 -1.27 17.26
CA LYS A 130 -5.32 -2.11 16.48
C LYS A 130 -4.04 -1.38 16.10
N ASN A 131 -2.96 -2.14 15.97
CA ASN A 131 -1.74 -1.73 15.29
C ASN A 131 -1.90 -2.13 13.81
N ILE A 132 -1.77 -1.18 12.90
CA ILE A 132 -2.08 -1.39 11.49
C ILE A 132 -0.78 -1.44 10.66
N ILE A 133 -0.66 -2.48 9.80
CA ILE A 133 0.27 -2.46 8.68
C ILE A 133 -0.56 -2.11 7.44
N LEU A 134 -0.28 -0.93 6.86
CA LEU A 134 -0.99 -0.42 5.70
C LEU A 134 -0.17 -0.64 4.43
N ILE A 135 -0.70 -1.47 3.53
CA ILE A 135 -0.01 -1.90 2.31
C ILE A 135 -0.57 -1.15 1.09
N ASP A 136 0.34 -0.76 0.17
CA ASP A 136 0.00 -0.26 -1.16
C ASP A 136 1.09 -0.62 -2.18
N ASP A 137 0.82 -0.38 -3.46
CA ASP A 137 1.77 -0.70 -4.53
C ASP A 137 2.97 0.25 -4.56
N VAL A 138 2.77 1.55 -4.74
CA VAL A 138 3.87 2.52 -4.94
C VAL A 138 3.67 3.78 -4.10
N ILE A 139 4.68 4.10 -3.29
CA ILE A 139 4.75 5.40 -2.63
C ILE A 139 5.53 6.39 -3.49
N THR A 140 4.88 7.51 -3.85
CA THR A 140 5.53 8.61 -4.61
C THR A 140 5.79 9.80 -3.70
N ARG A 141 4.79 10.65 -3.47
CA ARG A 141 4.85 11.79 -2.55
C ARG A 141 4.32 11.47 -1.16
N GLY A 142 3.76 10.28 -0.97
CA GLY A 142 3.24 9.82 0.30
C GLY A 142 1.92 10.46 0.75
N MET A 143 1.31 11.35 -0.04
CA MET A 143 0.09 12.07 0.39
C MET A 143 -1.08 11.13 0.69
N THR A 144 -1.34 10.14 -0.19
CA THR A 144 -2.38 9.14 0.05
C THR A 144 -2.12 8.35 1.33
N TYR A 145 -0.87 7.95 1.57
CA TYR A 145 -0.46 7.26 2.79
C TYR A 145 -0.70 8.11 4.04
N VAL A 146 -0.24 9.36 4.03
CA VAL A 146 -0.42 10.32 5.14
C VAL A 146 -1.90 10.51 5.48
N HIS A 147 -2.73 10.77 4.47
CA HIS A 147 -4.16 11.00 4.67
C HIS A 147 -4.89 9.74 5.15
N THR A 148 -4.56 8.57 4.58
CA THR A 148 -5.16 7.30 5.00
C THR A 148 -4.73 6.96 6.44
N THR A 149 -3.46 7.17 6.78
CA THR A 149 -2.95 7.00 8.15
C THR A 149 -3.71 7.87 9.15
N ASN A 150 -3.86 9.18 8.85
CA ASN A 150 -4.61 10.08 9.71
C ASN A 150 -6.06 9.60 9.89
N LYS A 151 -6.69 9.15 8.82
CA LYS A 151 -8.07 8.64 8.87
C LYS A 151 -8.17 7.36 9.71
N LEU A 152 -7.20 6.45 9.63
CA LEU A 152 -7.12 5.25 10.46
C LEU A 152 -6.95 5.61 11.95
N ILE A 153 -6.04 6.52 12.27
CA ILE A 153 -5.83 7.00 13.64
C ILE A 153 -7.11 7.66 14.19
N ASN A 154 -7.77 8.51 13.40
CA ASN A 154 -9.03 9.14 13.78
C ASN A 154 -10.18 8.13 13.97
N ASN A 155 -10.09 6.93 13.39
CA ASN A 155 -10.99 5.81 13.62
C ASN A 155 -10.52 4.87 14.75
N GLY A 156 -9.55 5.29 15.56
CA GLY A 156 -9.12 4.61 16.76
C GLY A 156 -7.97 3.61 16.60
N ALA A 157 -7.28 3.58 15.47
CA ALA A 157 -6.05 2.78 15.35
C ALA A 157 -4.97 3.31 16.31
N ASN A 158 -4.23 2.41 16.97
CA ASN A 158 -3.16 2.80 17.90
C ASN A 158 -1.93 3.35 17.14
N MET A 159 -1.56 2.71 16.06
CA MET A 159 -0.47 3.11 15.17
C MET A 159 -0.70 2.60 13.76
N VAL A 160 0.00 3.20 12.81
CA VAL A 160 0.03 2.75 11.40
C VAL A 160 1.47 2.72 10.91
N LYS A 161 1.88 1.60 10.32
CA LYS A 161 3.15 1.44 9.60
C LYS A 161 2.86 1.13 8.14
N GLY A 162 3.51 1.87 7.23
CA GLY A 162 3.38 1.64 5.80
C GLY A 162 4.27 0.51 5.30
N LEU A 163 3.77 -0.30 4.37
CA LEU A 163 4.57 -1.24 3.59
C LEU A 163 4.21 -1.08 2.11
N PHE A 164 5.16 -0.67 1.30
CA PHE A 164 4.98 -0.44 -0.13
C PHE A 164 5.79 -1.44 -0.94
N LEU A 165 5.25 -1.90 -2.06
CA LEU A 165 6.04 -2.71 -2.96
C LEU A 165 7.20 -1.90 -3.52
N ALA A 166 6.94 -0.63 -3.87
CA ALA A 166 8.01 0.21 -4.39
C ALA A 166 7.92 1.66 -3.92
N LYS A 167 9.08 2.33 -3.93
CA LYS A 167 9.21 3.77 -3.79
C LYS A 167 9.63 4.40 -5.11
N THR A 168 8.91 5.42 -5.55
CA THR A 168 9.29 6.19 -6.73
C THR A 168 10.62 6.90 -6.50
N ILE A 169 11.55 6.71 -7.43
CA ILE A 169 12.85 7.41 -7.46
C ILE A 169 12.94 8.32 -8.68
N ASN A 170 13.81 9.32 -8.58
CA ASN A 170 14.27 10.09 -9.73
C ASN A 170 15.65 9.55 -10.17
N PRO A 171 15.99 9.64 -11.46
CA PRO A 171 17.34 9.32 -11.93
C PRO A 171 18.39 10.16 -11.20
N ASP A 172 19.60 9.62 -11.01
CA ASP A 172 20.66 10.29 -10.26
C ASP A 172 21.05 11.65 -10.86
N TRP A 173 20.99 11.78 -12.19
CA TRP A 173 21.27 13.06 -12.87
C TRP A 173 20.24 14.16 -12.59
N VAL A 174 18.99 13.80 -12.16
CA VAL A 174 17.97 14.79 -11.71
C VAL A 174 18.23 15.22 -10.27
N ARG A 175 18.87 14.37 -9.45
CA ARG A 175 19.14 14.66 -8.03
C ARG A 175 20.23 15.71 -7.84
N HIS A 176 21.11 15.91 -8.84
CA HIS A 176 22.22 16.84 -8.79
C HIS A 176 21.93 18.20 -9.44
N SER A 177 20.70 18.43 -9.92
CA SER A 177 20.28 19.66 -10.62
C SER A 177 19.36 20.56 -9.78
N ALA A 178 19.23 20.30 -8.47
CA ALA A 178 18.37 21.06 -7.56
C ALA A 178 19.18 21.75 -6.46
#